data_0186faa9a51163ff892e11c84fb21065
#
_entry.id   0186faa9a51163ff892e11c84fb21065
#
_cell.length_a   1.000
_cell.length_b   1.000
_cell.length_c   1.000
_cell.angle_alpha   90.00
_cell.angle_beta   90.00
_cell.angle_gamma   90.00
#
_symmetry.space_group_name_H-M   'P 1'
#
loop_
_entity.id
_entity.type
_entity.pdbx_description
1 polymer ?
#
loop_
_entity_poly.entity_id
_entity_poly.type
_entity_poly.pdbx_seq_one_letter_code
_entity_poly.pdbx_strand_id
1 'polypeptide(L)'
;MFVAVFATVAIVMGSFAGCASARSAKNEAEKTQAAQGKGTILFVPHDDRPTSREQSAEAVEKLGYTVLMPPKEMLGGLEEGKPDELWQWAASQAVRADAAVVSTDSIIYGGLVASRKHELSEEELAERVGRIESLKKLNPKMKVYAFGSLMRTPSSGPASGGEEPSYYLTYGSQIFRKSGLLDKKDASGLTPAEQQELQSLSAAVPAGVWDDWMGRREKNFVVDEKLIDLARQGQLDYFVLGKDDNAPLSATHMESRKLAEDSADVPDSRFQMLAGIDEFSMLLLARAANDLSHTMPFVNVQYNWGVGGAMVPDYSDEPIADSIRSDLLIAGAVAVPDPSKADLVLLVNTPPYGRMGYGNDADNDGTDYYDAASFAQFAKNFIAAGHRVAIADITRTNGSDNALMNALRDNALLFRLYGYAGWNTATNSVGFALGQGMLNVRLPDADVDRLLLERYLDDWGYQSNVRTQVTNQLSWLMNPEVYLNLGRYEVPTQLRVTRLLRQFAAQNLPPYPGVDRLDFYFPWHRMFIGGVVLPEK
;
A
#
# COMPACT_ATOMS: atom_id res chain seq x y z
N MET A 1 71.91 31.50 -36.97
CA MET A 1 71.34 32.75 -36.52
C MET A 1 69.91 32.42 -36.02
N PHE A 2 69.81 32.21 -34.72
CA PHE A 2 68.53 31.80 -34.06
C PHE A 2 67.77 33.06 -33.63
N VAL A 3 66.53 33.14 -34.00
CA VAL A 3 65.59 34.14 -33.47
C VAL A 3 64.63 33.41 -32.54
N ALA A 4 64.69 33.74 -31.27
CA ALA A 4 63.79 33.27 -30.25
C ALA A 4 62.50 34.15 -30.22
N VAL A 5 61.34 33.50 -30.31
CA VAL A 5 60.04 34.12 -30.10
C VAL A 5 59.59 33.83 -28.67
N PHE A 6 59.49 34.84 -27.82
CA PHE A 6 58.86 34.75 -26.51
C PHE A 6 57.33 34.89 -26.68
N ALA A 7 56.60 33.87 -26.30
CA ALA A 7 55.15 33.90 -26.17
C ALA A 7 54.79 34.25 -24.71
N THR A 8 54.14 35.37 -24.53
CA THR A 8 53.64 35.87 -23.24
C THR A 8 52.35 35.10 -22.90
N VAL A 9 52.34 34.33 -21.82
CA VAL A 9 51.14 33.72 -21.27
C VAL A 9 50.52 34.71 -20.31
N ALA A 10 49.40 35.29 -20.68
CA ALA A 10 48.53 36.08 -19.78
C ALA A 10 47.63 35.12 -18.98
N ILE A 11 47.90 35.03 -17.68
CA ILE A 11 47.05 34.28 -16.74
C ILE A 11 45.80 35.13 -16.47
N VAL A 12 44.67 34.64 -16.95
CA VAL A 12 43.35 35.15 -16.57
C VAL A 12 42.99 34.58 -15.20
N MET A 13 43.35 35.28 -14.13
CA MET A 13 42.80 35.05 -12.78
C MET A 13 41.62 36.00 -12.58
N GLY A 14 40.43 35.55 -12.89
CA GLY A 14 39.26 36.36 -12.64
C GLY A 14 37.99 35.71 -13.08
N SER A 15 37.50 34.70 -12.36
CA SER A 15 36.09 34.19 -12.43
C SER A 15 35.76 33.08 -11.42
N PHE A 16 36.61 32.75 -10.45
CA PHE A 16 36.29 31.73 -9.46
C PHE A 16 35.65 32.26 -8.17
N ALA A 17 35.67 33.55 -7.90
CA ALA A 17 35.06 34.12 -6.67
C ALA A 17 33.52 34.24 -6.76
N GLY A 18 32.96 34.39 -7.97
CA GLY A 18 31.51 34.55 -8.17
C GLY A 18 30.73 33.25 -8.03
N CYS A 19 31.29 32.11 -8.44
CA CYS A 19 30.63 30.80 -8.33
C CYS A 19 30.62 30.25 -6.90
N ALA A 20 31.65 30.56 -6.10
CA ALA A 20 31.71 30.09 -4.71
C ALA A 20 30.70 30.84 -3.81
N SER A 21 30.50 32.15 -4.04
CA SER A 21 29.53 32.95 -3.27
C SER A 21 28.07 32.58 -3.63
N ALA A 22 27.78 32.31 -4.92
CA ALA A 22 26.44 31.88 -5.35
C ALA A 22 26.09 30.48 -4.84
N ARG A 23 27.07 29.56 -4.77
CA ARG A 23 26.89 28.21 -4.20
C ARG A 23 26.72 28.25 -2.68
N SER A 24 27.44 29.15 -1.98
CA SER A 24 27.29 29.37 -0.53
C SER A 24 25.92 29.96 -0.20
N ALA A 25 25.47 30.99 -0.95
CA ALA A 25 24.16 31.61 -0.76
C ALA A 25 23.00 30.64 -1.08
N LYS A 26 23.17 29.76 -2.08
CA LYS A 26 22.18 28.72 -2.39
C LYS A 26 22.13 27.63 -1.29
N ASN A 27 23.29 27.22 -0.78
CA ASN A 27 23.38 26.28 0.32
C ASN A 27 22.86 26.85 1.66
N GLU A 28 23.03 28.15 1.90
CA GLU A 28 22.43 28.81 3.07
C GLU A 28 20.92 29.02 2.91
N ALA A 29 20.44 29.34 1.71
CA ALA A 29 19.00 29.41 1.43
C ALA A 29 18.35 28.03 1.54
N GLU A 30 19.00 26.98 1.03
CA GLU A 30 18.55 25.58 1.19
C GLU A 30 18.59 25.12 2.65
N LYS A 31 19.60 25.50 3.44
CA LYS A 31 19.66 25.26 4.89
C LYS A 31 18.62 26.05 5.69
N THR A 32 18.30 27.27 5.25
CA THR A 32 17.28 28.12 5.90
C THR A 32 15.87 27.63 5.54
N GLN A 33 15.68 27.06 4.35
CA GLN A 33 14.44 26.43 3.91
C GLN A 33 14.24 25.05 4.55
N ALA A 34 15.32 24.32 4.85
CA ALA A 34 15.28 23.09 5.65
C ALA A 34 14.97 23.32 7.13
N ALA A 35 15.16 24.53 7.63
CA ALA A 35 14.79 24.94 9.00
C ALA A 35 13.34 25.44 9.13
N GLN A 36 12.66 25.75 8.00
CA GLN A 36 11.21 25.92 7.92
C GLN A 36 10.63 24.59 7.38
N GLY A 37 9.86 23.85 8.21
CA GLY A 37 9.24 22.60 7.80
C GLY A 37 8.53 22.75 6.44
N LYS A 38 8.64 21.74 5.58
CA LYS A 38 8.08 21.74 4.22
C LYS A 38 6.56 21.82 4.15
N GLY A 39 5.88 21.70 5.29
CA GLY A 39 4.42 21.71 5.44
C GLY A 39 3.96 20.68 6.45
N THR A 40 2.68 20.76 6.79
CA THR A 40 2.03 19.89 7.77
C THR A 40 0.94 19.06 7.09
N ILE A 41 0.99 17.74 7.26
CA ILE A 41 0.03 16.80 6.69
C ILE A 41 -0.73 16.15 7.86
N LEU A 42 -2.04 16.32 7.90
CA LEU A 42 -2.93 15.52 8.75
C LEU A 42 -3.09 14.14 8.11
N PHE A 43 -2.76 13.08 8.85
CA PHE A 43 -2.89 11.72 8.35
C PHE A 43 -3.75 10.87 9.29
N VAL A 44 -4.86 10.34 8.76
CA VAL A 44 -5.73 9.37 9.43
C VAL A 44 -5.67 8.07 8.63
N PRO A 45 -4.90 7.06 9.07
CA PRO A 45 -4.81 5.75 8.41
C PRO A 45 -6.11 4.95 8.57
N HIS A 46 -6.25 3.87 7.77
CA HIS A 46 -7.45 3.03 7.82
C HIS A 46 -7.44 2.00 8.95
N ASP A 47 -6.28 1.73 9.55
CA ASP A 47 -6.11 0.90 10.74
C ASP A 47 -4.77 1.17 11.44
N ASP A 48 -4.48 0.41 12.49
CA ASP A 48 -3.30 0.57 13.33
C ASP A 48 -2.09 -0.29 12.93
N ARG A 49 -2.13 -0.96 11.75
CA ARG A 49 -1.00 -1.76 11.25
C ARG A 49 0.18 -0.86 10.87
N PRO A 50 1.43 -1.32 11.07
CA PRO A 50 2.63 -0.54 10.69
C PRO A 50 2.62 -0.09 9.24
N THR A 51 2.23 -0.96 8.30
CA THR A 51 2.16 -0.66 6.87
C THR A 51 1.18 0.46 6.56
N SER A 52 0.01 0.43 7.22
CA SER A 52 -1.03 1.43 7.05
C SER A 52 -0.67 2.78 7.67
N ARG A 53 0.13 2.80 8.72
CA ARG A 53 0.38 3.96 9.58
C ARG A 53 1.84 4.44 9.52
N GLU A 54 2.74 3.82 10.27
CA GLU A 54 4.12 4.30 10.43
C GLU A 54 4.92 4.22 9.13
N GLN A 55 4.89 3.08 8.45
CA GLN A 55 5.69 2.85 7.25
C GLN A 55 5.24 3.70 6.05
N SER A 56 3.95 4.04 5.99
CA SER A 56 3.44 4.97 4.98
C SER A 56 3.88 6.41 5.26
N ALA A 57 3.99 6.83 6.53
CA ALA A 57 4.34 8.19 6.92
C ALA A 57 5.85 8.46 6.90
N GLU A 58 6.68 7.46 7.24
CA GLU A 58 8.11 7.64 7.53
C GLU A 58 8.88 8.29 6.37
N ALA A 59 8.64 7.89 5.12
CA ALA A 59 9.31 8.49 3.97
C ALA A 59 9.00 9.99 3.80
N VAL A 60 7.76 10.38 4.11
CA VAL A 60 7.31 11.78 4.04
C VAL A 60 7.90 12.60 5.18
N GLU A 61 7.97 12.03 6.40
CA GLU A 61 8.63 12.65 7.55
C GLU A 61 10.11 12.88 7.30
N LYS A 62 10.81 11.88 6.72
CA LYS A 62 12.23 11.99 6.33
C LYS A 62 12.46 13.06 5.25
N LEU A 63 11.47 13.35 4.43
CA LEU A 63 11.51 14.49 3.51
C LEU A 63 11.38 15.84 4.21
N GLY A 64 11.07 15.89 5.50
CA GLY A 64 10.97 17.12 6.31
C GLY A 64 9.55 17.68 6.43
N TYR A 65 8.51 16.90 6.11
CA TYR A 65 7.13 17.27 6.42
C TYR A 65 6.79 16.87 7.86
N THR A 66 5.91 17.64 8.49
CA THR A 66 5.31 17.25 9.77
C THR A 66 4.07 16.43 9.48
N VAL A 67 4.07 15.15 9.86
CA VAL A 67 2.89 14.28 9.73
C VAL A 67 2.19 14.20 11.08
N LEU A 68 0.94 14.66 11.15
CA LEU A 68 0.10 14.60 12.33
C LEU A 68 -0.73 13.32 12.27
N MET A 69 -0.35 12.33 13.06
CA MET A 69 -1.05 11.06 13.18
C MET A 69 -1.81 10.96 14.50
N PRO A 70 -2.99 10.30 14.52
CA PRO A 70 -3.73 10.10 15.78
C PRO A 70 -2.97 9.15 16.70
N PRO A 71 -3.20 9.23 18.02
CA PRO A 71 -2.81 8.19 18.94
C PRO A 71 -3.31 6.81 18.46
N LYS A 72 -2.47 5.78 18.60
CA LYS A 72 -2.76 4.43 18.06
C LYS A 72 -4.04 3.83 18.67
N GLU A 73 -4.33 4.11 19.90
CA GLU A 73 -5.50 3.65 20.64
C GLU A 73 -6.84 4.24 20.17
N MET A 74 -6.82 5.20 19.24
CA MET A 74 -8.02 5.74 18.58
C MET A 74 -8.35 4.97 17.29
N LEU A 75 -7.37 4.26 16.73
CA LEU A 75 -7.51 3.53 15.47
C LEU A 75 -8.10 2.14 15.70
N GLY A 76 -8.83 1.65 14.69
CA GLY A 76 -9.31 0.27 14.68
C GLY A 76 -8.23 -0.71 14.26
N GLY A 77 -8.42 -1.95 14.65
CA GLY A 77 -7.71 -3.13 14.19
C GLY A 77 -8.72 -4.21 13.82
N LEU A 78 -8.66 -5.37 14.46
CA LEU A 78 -9.73 -6.38 14.37
C LEU A 78 -11.04 -5.92 15.04
N GLU A 79 -10.92 -5.04 16.02
CA GLU A 79 -12.02 -4.41 16.71
C GLU A 79 -12.19 -2.96 16.24
N GLU A 80 -13.37 -2.42 16.44
CA GLU A 80 -13.67 -1.02 16.14
C GLU A 80 -12.76 -0.09 16.94
N GLY A 81 -12.24 0.95 16.28
CA GLY A 81 -11.55 2.07 16.92
C GLY A 81 -12.52 3.00 17.64
N LYS A 82 -12.11 4.26 17.81
CA LYS A 82 -12.90 5.29 18.50
C LYS A 82 -13.23 6.44 17.53
N PRO A 83 -14.17 6.26 16.62
CA PRO A 83 -14.43 7.22 15.54
C PRO A 83 -14.80 8.62 16.03
N ASP A 84 -15.45 8.75 17.18
CA ASP A 84 -15.83 10.06 17.73
C ASP A 84 -14.62 10.81 18.33
N GLU A 85 -13.76 10.11 19.10
CA GLU A 85 -12.51 10.68 19.61
C GLU A 85 -11.56 11.01 18.45
N LEU A 86 -11.46 10.10 17.47
CA LEU A 86 -10.65 10.28 16.26
C LEU A 86 -11.09 11.51 15.45
N TRP A 87 -12.40 11.69 15.28
CA TRP A 87 -12.94 12.87 14.61
C TRP A 87 -12.62 14.17 15.34
N GLN A 88 -12.85 14.21 16.67
CA GLN A 88 -12.52 15.39 17.49
C GLN A 88 -11.03 15.74 17.37
N TRP A 89 -10.18 14.73 17.43
CA TRP A 89 -8.74 14.91 17.25
C TRP A 89 -8.44 15.43 15.84
N ALA A 90 -8.93 14.78 14.78
CA ALA A 90 -8.67 15.18 13.40
C ALA A 90 -9.13 16.62 13.11
N ALA A 91 -10.35 16.99 13.55
CA ALA A 91 -10.88 18.34 13.42
C ALA A 91 -10.00 19.39 14.11
N SER A 92 -9.44 19.06 15.29
CA SER A 92 -8.52 19.96 16.01
C SER A 92 -7.18 20.15 15.28
N GLN A 93 -6.73 19.14 14.54
CA GLN A 93 -5.48 19.21 13.77
C GLN A 93 -5.67 19.86 12.39
N ALA A 94 -6.84 19.70 11.77
CA ALA A 94 -7.14 20.20 10.43
C ALA A 94 -6.91 21.71 10.27
N VAL A 95 -7.14 22.50 11.32
CA VAL A 95 -6.99 23.96 11.29
C VAL A 95 -5.54 24.43 11.02
N ARG A 96 -4.56 23.58 11.26
CA ARG A 96 -3.12 23.87 11.05
C ARG A 96 -2.45 23.02 9.98
N ALA A 97 -3.19 22.16 9.29
CA ALA A 97 -2.66 21.28 8.25
C ALA A 97 -2.72 21.98 6.88
N ASP A 98 -1.70 21.76 6.06
CA ASP A 98 -1.65 22.21 4.66
C ASP A 98 -2.33 21.20 3.74
N ALA A 99 -2.26 19.92 4.10
CA ALA A 99 -2.95 18.82 3.45
C ALA A 99 -3.49 17.82 4.47
N ALA A 100 -4.54 17.08 4.11
CA ALA A 100 -5.07 15.96 4.86
C ALA A 100 -5.13 14.71 3.97
N VAL A 101 -4.68 13.59 4.49
CA VAL A 101 -4.87 12.24 3.93
C VAL A 101 -5.70 11.46 4.93
N VAL A 102 -6.94 11.11 4.59
CA VAL A 102 -7.92 10.63 5.57
C VAL A 102 -8.62 9.37 5.08
N SER A 103 -8.51 8.30 5.86
CA SER A 103 -9.38 7.13 5.69
C SER A 103 -10.80 7.45 6.09
N THR A 104 -11.73 7.27 5.16
CA THR A 104 -13.17 7.36 5.44
C THR A 104 -13.63 6.22 6.32
N ASP A 105 -13.05 5.02 6.17
CA ASP A 105 -13.38 3.86 6.99
C ASP A 105 -13.12 4.11 8.48
N SER A 106 -12.00 4.77 8.81
CA SER A 106 -11.66 5.10 10.20
C SER A 106 -12.59 6.15 10.81
N ILE A 107 -12.95 7.18 10.05
CA ILE A 107 -13.81 8.28 10.54
C ILE A 107 -15.28 7.84 10.62
N ILE A 108 -15.73 7.01 9.68
CA ILE A 108 -17.16 6.63 9.58
C ILE A 108 -17.44 5.38 10.40
N TYR A 109 -16.65 4.33 10.22
CA TYR A 109 -16.93 3.02 10.82
C TYR A 109 -16.02 2.68 12.01
N GLY A 110 -14.93 3.43 12.22
CA GLY A 110 -13.93 3.12 13.22
C GLY A 110 -12.79 2.21 12.73
N GLY A 111 -12.68 1.98 11.41
CA GLY A 111 -11.59 1.24 10.78
C GLY A 111 -12.03 0.31 9.64
N LEU A 112 -11.07 -0.20 8.91
CA LEU A 112 -11.28 -1.09 7.76
C LEU A 112 -12.11 -2.33 8.11
N VAL A 113 -11.75 -3.05 9.17
CA VAL A 113 -12.49 -4.26 9.60
C VAL A 113 -13.87 -3.91 10.16
N ALA A 114 -13.98 -2.79 10.88
CA ALA A 114 -15.25 -2.32 11.41
C ALA A 114 -16.26 -1.99 10.30
N SER A 115 -15.83 -1.49 9.14
CA SER A 115 -16.70 -1.22 7.99
C SER A 115 -17.47 -2.45 7.51
N ARG A 116 -16.96 -3.65 7.78
CA ARG A 116 -17.53 -4.94 7.37
C ARG A 116 -18.46 -5.55 8.43
N LYS A 117 -18.46 -5.01 9.67
CA LYS A 117 -19.15 -5.60 10.83
C LYS A 117 -20.11 -4.65 11.53
N HIS A 118 -20.13 -3.35 11.19
CA HIS A 118 -20.91 -2.36 11.90
C HIS A 118 -22.42 -2.62 11.89
N GLU A 119 -23.10 -2.09 12.89
CA GLU A 119 -24.56 -2.09 13.03
C GLU A 119 -25.16 -0.67 13.03
N LEU A 120 -24.39 0.31 12.50
CA LEU A 120 -24.76 1.72 12.49
C LEU A 120 -26.06 1.94 11.70
N SER A 121 -26.87 2.90 12.17
CA SER A 121 -28.06 3.37 11.46
C SER A 121 -27.68 4.26 10.28
N GLU A 122 -28.61 4.48 9.35
CA GLU A 122 -28.42 5.39 8.22
C GLU A 122 -28.18 6.84 8.68
N GLU A 123 -28.83 7.25 9.78
CA GLU A 123 -28.67 8.57 10.38
C GLU A 123 -27.27 8.78 10.95
N GLU A 124 -26.73 7.77 11.66
CA GLU A 124 -25.35 7.81 12.18
C GLU A 124 -24.33 7.85 11.05
N LEU A 125 -24.54 7.04 10.00
CA LEU A 125 -23.68 7.05 8.82
C LEU A 125 -23.71 8.40 8.10
N ALA A 126 -24.90 8.99 7.93
CA ALA A 126 -25.05 10.31 7.32
C ALA A 126 -24.35 11.42 8.13
N GLU A 127 -24.45 11.37 9.47
CA GLU A 127 -23.75 12.30 10.36
C GLU A 127 -22.23 12.16 10.18
N ARG A 128 -21.70 10.92 10.16
CA ARG A 128 -20.26 10.67 10.05
C ARG A 128 -19.70 11.01 8.65
N VAL A 129 -20.47 10.85 7.58
CA VAL A 129 -20.12 11.39 6.24
C VAL A 129 -20.01 12.91 6.30
N GLY A 130 -20.92 13.60 7.01
CA GLY A 130 -20.87 15.04 7.23
C GLY A 130 -19.60 15.53 7.94
N ARG A 131 -18.93 14.66 8.71
CA ARG A 131 -17.60 14.94 9.29
C ARG A 131 -16.55 15.13 8.20
N ILE A 132 -16.52 14.25 7.21
CA ILE A 132 -15.59 14.33 6.07
C ILE A 132 -15.83 15.62 5.28
N GLU A 133 -17.11 15.93 4.98
CA GLU A 133 -17.49 17.18 4.30
C GLU A 133 -17.00 18.41 5.06
N SER A 134 -17.04 18.39 6.40
CA SER A 134 -16.68 19.55 7.22
C SER A 134 -15.19 19.84 7.28
N LEU A 135 -14.28 18.92 6.90
CA LEU A 135 -12.84 19.16 6.86
C LEU A 135 -12.47 20.40 6.03
N LYS A 136 -13.08 20.54 4.85
CA LYS A 136 -12.85 21.70 3.97
C LYS A 136 -13.40 23.00 4.55
N LYS A 137 -14.47 22.91 5.37
CA LYS A 137 -15.05 24.07 6.06
C LYS A 137 -14.16 24.53 7.22
N LEU A 138 -13.50 23.58 7.92
CA LEU A 138 -12.54 23.89 9.00
C LEU A 138 -11.29 24.61 8.49
N ASN A 139 -10.80 24.22 7.33
CA ASN A 139 -9.64 24.84 6.70
C ASN A 139 -9.81 24.87 5.17
N PRO A 140 -10.37 25.94 4.57
CA PRO A 140 -10.63 26.02 3.14
C PRO A 140 -9.38 25.98 2.25
N LYS A 141 -8.19 26.24 2.83
CA LYS A 141 -6.91 26.21 2.08
C LYS A 141 -6.29 24.81 2.06
N MET A 142 -6.65 23.97 3.02
CA MET A 142 -6.12 22.61 3.14
C MET A 142 -6.56 21.75 1.95
N LYS A 143 -5.61 21.02 1.36
CA LYS A 143 -5.92 19.97 0.40
C LYS A 143 -6.46 18.75 1.14
N VAL A 144 -7.58 18.20 0.69
CA VAL A 144 -8.23 17.05 1.32
C VAL A 144 -8.23 15.87 0.36
N TYR A 145 -7.43 14.87 0.68
CA TYR A 145 -7.35 13.58 -0.01
C TYR A 145 -7.98 12.52 0.90
N ALA A 146 -8.96 11.81 0.38
CA ALA A 146 -9.64 10.78 1.15
C ALA A 146 -9.55 9.43 0.43
N PHE A 147 -9.64 8.35 1.19
CA PHE A 147 -9.73 7.00 0.67
C PHE A 147 -10.62 6.14 1.56
N GLY A 148 -11.29 5.18 0.95
CA GLY A 148 -12.15 4.23 1.63
C GLY A 148 -12.22 2.92 0.88
N SER A 149 -12.98 1.95 1.38
CA SER A 149 -13.08 0.62 0.81
C SER A 149 -14.51 0.22 0.50
N LEU A 150 -14.73 -0.35 -0.69
CA LEU A 150 -15.88 -1.22 -0.92
C LEU A 150 -15.75 -2.46 -0.04
N MET A 151 -16.82 -2.83 0.62
CA MET A 151 -16.85 -4.03 1.46
C MET A 151 -16.47 -5.25 0.62
N ARG A 152 -15.41 -5.97 1.02
CA ARG A 152 -14.91 -7.13 0.29
C ARG A 152 -15.88 -8.32 0.34
N THR A 153 -15.62 -9.32 -0.50
CA THR A 153 -16.37 -10.58 -0.54
C THR A 153 -15.39 -11.75 -0.53
N PRO A 154 -14.88 -12.19 0.63
CA PRO A 154 -13.91 -13.28 0.71
C PRO A 154 -14.47 -14.58 0.13
N SER A 155 -13.63 -15.35 -0.58
CA SER A 155 -14.05 -16.57 -1.26
C SER A 155 -14.46 -17.72 -0.34
N SER A 156 -14.10 -17.66 0.95
CA SER A 156 -14.47 -18.66 1.96
C SER A 156 -14.40 -18.10 3.38
N GLY A 157 -14.96 -18.81 4.35
CA GLY A 157 -14.83 -18.49 5.77
C GLY A 157 -13.36 -18.41 6.23
N PRO A 158 -12.50 -19.42 5.95
CA PRO A 158 -11.07 -19.32 6.26
C PRO A 158 -10.36 -18.15 5.59
N ALA A 159 -10.72 -17.81 4.32
CA ALA A 159 -10.15 -16.66 3.61
C ALA A 159 -10.56 -15.31 4.22
N SER A 160 -11.61 -15.27 5.04
CA SER A 160 -12.02 -14.06 5.74
C SER A 160 -11.04 -13.64 6.86
N GLY A 161 -10.23 -14.57 7.33
CA GLY A 161 -9.30 -14.29 8.44
C GLY A 161 -9.98 -13.89 9.76
N GLY A 162 -11.31 -14.05 9.89
CA GLY A 162 -12.10 -13.59 11.04
C GLY A 162 -12.42 -12.09 11.03
N GLU A 163 -12.24 -11.45 9.88
CA GLU A 163 -12.47 -10.00 9.71
C GLU A 163 -13.89 -9.67 9.24
N GLU A 164 -14.74 -10.65 9.02
CA GLU A 164 -16.17 -10.56 8.73
C GLU A 164 -17.01 -10.99 9.94
N PRO A 165 -18.34 -10.76 9.92
CA PRO A 165 -19.24 -11.29 10.92
C PRO A 165 -19.08 -12.80 11.12
N SER A 166 -19.27 -13.30 12.34
CA SER A 166 -18.94 -14.70 12.71
C SER A 166 -19.63 -15.75 11.85
N TYR A 167 -20.82 -15.49 11.33
CA TYR A 167 -21.53 -16.40 10.42
C TYR A 167 -20.77 -16.63 9.11
N TYR A 168 -19.86 -15.73 8.72
CA TYR A 168 -19.07 -15.87 7.49
C TYR A 168 -18.14 -17.07 7.54
N LEU A 169 -17.67 -17.48 8.73
CA LEU A 169 -16.90 -18.70 8.91
C LEU A 169 -17.66 -19.95 8.41
N THR A 170 -18.99 -19.96 8.58
CA THR A 170 -19.86 -21.09 8.17
C THR A 170 -20.37 -20.93 6.75
N TYR A 171 -20.79 -19.74 6.36
CA TYR A 171 -21.53 -19.52 5.11
C TYR A 171 -20.72 -18.75 4.04
N GLY A 172 -19.45 -18.37 4.31
CA GLY A 172 -18.67 -17.50 3.44
C GLY A 172 -18.55 -18.01 2.00
N SER A 173 -18.28 -19.31 1.80
CA SER A 173 -18.19 -19.88 0.45
C SER A 173 -19.53 -19.81 -0.31
N GLN A 174 -20.64 -20.05 0.38
CA GLN A 174 -21.97 -19.95 -0.22
C GLN A 174 -22.35 -18.51 -0.52
N ILE A 175 -22.02 -17.56 0.38
CA ILE A 175 -22.23 -16.12 0.19
C ILE A 175 -21.44 -15.63 -1.01
N PHE A 176 -20.15 -15.96 -1.09
CA PHE A 176 -19.29 -15.64 -2.22
C PHE A 176 -19.86 -16.14 -3.54
N ARG A 177 -20.17 -17.44 -3.60
CA ARG A 177 -20.69 -18.05 -4.83
C ARG A 177 -22.07 -17.53 -5.21
N LYS A 178 -22.97 -17.32 -4.24
CA LYS A 178 -24.30 -16.74 -4.45
C LYS A 178 -24.19 -15.32 -5.00
N SER A 179 -23.35 -14.48 -4.40
CA SER A 179 -23.14 -13.10 -4.84
C SER A 179 -22.51 -13.03 -6.23
N GLY A 180 -21.56 -13.91 -6.55
CA GLY A 180 -20.96 -14.01 -7.89
C GLY A 180 -21.98 -14.42 -8.96
N LEU A 181 -22.93 -15.31 -8.65
CA LEU A 181 -24.02 -15.65 -9.57
C LEU A 181 -25.00 -14.49 -9.73
N LEU A 182 -25.26 -13.70 -8.69
CA LEU A 182 -26.09 -12.50 -8.78
C LEU A 182 -25.43 -11.43 -9.64
N ASP A 183 -24.13 -11.19 -9.48
CA ASP A 183 -23.36 -10.30 -10.33
C ASP A 183 -23.38 -10.74 -11.80
N LYS A 184 -23.12 -12.02 -12.07
CA LYS A 184 -23.21 -12.58 -13.42
C LYS A 184 -24.61 -12.45 -14.01
N LYS A 185 -25.65 -12.69 -13.19
CA LYS A 185 -27.05 -12.53 -13.62
C LYS A 185 -27.33 -11.09 -14.06
N ASP A 186 -26.84 -10.13 -13.31
CA ASP A 186 -26.99 -8.70 -13.59
C ASP A 186 -26.23 -8.30 -14.86
N ALA A 187 -24.99 -8.76 -15.02
CA ALA A 187 -24.10 -8.38 -16.11
C ALA A 187 -24.42 -9.08 -17.45
N SER A 188 -24.79 -10.37 -17.44
CA SER A 188 -24.85 -11.19 -18.67
C SER A 188 -25.91 -12.29 -18.67
N GLY A 189 -26.63 -12.48 -17.56
CA GLY A 189 -27.59 -13.56 -17.38
C GLY A 189 -26.95 -14.88 -16.92
N LEU A 190 -27.80 -15.86 -16.61
CA LEU A 190 -27.39 -17.19 -16.11
C LEU A 190 -27.84 -18.30 -17.05
N THR A 191 -27.03 -19.34 -17.13
CA THR A 191 -27.43 -20.62 -17.72
C THR A 191 -28.48 -21.33 -16.84
N PRO A 192 -29.25 -22.31 -17.36
CA PRO A 192 -30.18 -23.09 -16.55
C PRO A 192 -29.52 -23.79 -15.34
N ALA A 193 -28.30 -24.30 -15.50
CA ALA A 193 -27.54 -24.91 -14.41
C ALA A 193 -27.18 -23.90 -13.32
N GLU A 194 -26.73 -22.71 -13.68
CA GLU A 194 -26.42 -21.62 -12.75
C GLU A 194 -27.67 -21.08 -12.04
N GLN A 195 -28.82 -21.05 -12.72
CA GLN A 195 -30.10 -20.69 -12.08
C GLN A 195 -30.48 -21.70 -11.00
N GLN A 196 -30.32 -23.01 -11.28
CA GLN A 196 -30.55 -24.06 -10.30
C GLN A 196 -29.57 -23.99 -9.13
N GLU A 197 -28.29 -23.71 -9.41
CA GLU A 197 -27.28 -23.49 -8.38
C GLU A 197 -27.64 -22.30 -7.48
N LEU A 198 -28.04 -21.16 -8.06
CA LEU A 198 -28.46 -19.98 -7.31
C LEU A 198 -29.67 -20.26 -6.40
N GLN A 199 -30.64 -21.06 -6.87
CA GLN A 199 -31.77 -21.50 -6.04
C GLN A 199 -31.30 -22.37 -4.85
N SER A 200 -30.39 -23.30 -5.10
CA SER A 200 -29.83 -24.18 -4.06
C SER A 200 -29.05 -23.39 -3.01
N LEU A 201 -28.21 -22.42 -3.44
CA LEU A 201 -27.47 -21.54 -2.54
C LEU A 201 -28.40 -20.62 -1.75
N SER A 202 -29.49 -20.14 -2.37
CA SER A 202 -30.49 -19.31 -1.69
C SER A 202 -31.25 -20.08 -0.60
N ALA A 203 -31.39 -21.40 -0.73
CA ALA A 203 -31.94 -22.25 0.31
C ALA A 203 -30.91 -22.63 1.38
N ALA A 204 -29.62 -22.70 1.03
CA ALA A 204 -28.54 -23.10 1.93
C ALA A 204 -28.10 -21.97 2.88
N VAL A 205 -28.13 -20.73 2.44
CA VAL A 205 -27.79 -19.56 3.28
C VAL A 205 -29.07 -19.09 3.99
N PRO A 206 -29.11 -19.10 5.33
CA PRO A 206 -30.29 -18.60 6.08
C PRO A 206 -30.64 -17.16 5.68
N ALA A 207 -31.93 -16.87 5.53
CA ALA A 207 -32.39 -15.53 5.13
C ALA A 207 -31.82 -14.42 6.02
N GLY A 208 -31.90 -14.57 7.35
CA GLY A 208 -31.36 -13.56 8.28
C GLY A 208 -29.85 -13.32 8.16
N VAL A 209 -29.06 -14.34 7.76
CA VAL A 209 -27.61 -14.17 7.46
C VAL A 209 -27.43 -13.36 6.18
N TRP A 210 -28.17 -13.69 5.14
CA TRP A 210 -28.11 -12.99 3.87
C TRP A 210 -28.58 -11.53 4.01
N ASP A 211 -29.69 -11.31 4.68
CA ASP A 211 -30.29 -9.98 4.88
C ASP A 211 -29.37 -9.07 5.72
N ASP A 212 -28.73 -9.60 6.77
CA ASP A 212 -27.74 -8.86 7.55
C ASP A 212 -26.53 -8.47 6.70
N TRP A 213 -25.99 -9.42 5.94
CA TRP A 213 -24.80 -9.17 5.10
C TRP A 213 -25.10 -8.18 3.99
N MET A 214 -26.22 -8.32 3.29
CA MET A 214 -26.61 -7.39 2.22
C MET A 214 -27.04 -6.03 2.75
N GLY A 215 -27.81 -5.99 3.85
CA GLY A 215 -28.25 -4.73 4.43
C GLY A 215 -27.10 -3.83 4.90
N ARG A 216 -25.99 -4.44 5.37
CA ARG A 216 -24.77 -3.70 5.69
C ARG A 216 -24.10 -3.16 4.43
N ARG A 217 -24.00 -3.99 3.36
CA ARG A 217 -23.45 -3.56 2.07
C ARG A 217 -24.28 -2.43 1.44
N GLU A 218 -25.60 -2.51 1.48
CA GLU A 218 -26.48 -1.46 0.97
C GLU A 218 -26.25 -0.11 1.68
N LYS A 219 -26.06 -0.13 3.00
CA LYS A 219 -25.71 1.08 3.75
C LYS A 219 -24.33 1.63 3.35
N ASN A 220 -23.33 0.75 3.22
CA ASN A 220 -21.99 1.15 2.79
C ASN A 220 -22.02 1.73 1.37
N PHE A 221 -22.75 1.12 0.46
CA PHE A 221 -22.91 1.60 -0.92
C PHE A 221 -23.47 3.05 -0.95
N VAL A 222 -24.49 3.35 -0.15
CA VAL A 222 -25.03 4.72 -0.03
C VAL A 222 -24.00 5.70 0.56
N VAL A 223 -23.13 5.23 1.45
CA VAL A 223 -22.03 6.05 1.98
C VAL A 223 -21.02 6.34 0.85
N ASP A 224 -20.66 5.33 0.06
CA ASP A 224 -19.71 5.48 -1.04
C ASP A 224 -20.24 6.44 -2.12
N GLU A 225 -21.53 6.36 -2.49
CA GLU A 225 -22.17 7.33 -3.39
C GLU A 225 -22.03 8.77 -2.86
N LYS A 226 -22.29 8.99 -1.56
CA LYS A 226 -22.15 10.32 -0.94
C LYS A 226 -20.71 10.82 -0.95
N LEU A 227 -19.72 9.95 -0.71
CA LEU A 227 -18.31 10.31 -0.76
C LEU A 227 -17.85 10.67 -2.19
N ILE A 228 -18.34 9.94 -3.19
CA ILE A 228 -18.14 10.27 -4.60
C ILE A 228 -18.76 11.63 -4.93
N ASP A 229 -19.95 11.92 -4.41
CA ASP A 229 -20.59 13.24 -4.55
C ASP A 229 -19.76 14.37 -3.93
N LEU A 230 -19.12 14.16 -2.77
CA LEU A 230 -18.21 15.14 -2.18
C LEU A 230 -17.01 15.42 -3.10
N ALA A 231 -16.46 14.40 -3.77
CA ALA A 231 -15.41 14.56 -4.78
C ALA A 231 -15.93 15.30 -6.02
N ARG A 232 -17.13 14.94 -6.51
CA ARG A 232 -17.81 15.62 -7.64
C ARG A 232 -17.98 17.11 -7.37
N GLN A 233 -18.38 17.48 -6.15
CA GLN A 233 -18.59 18.85 -5.70
C GLN A 233 -17.30 19.60 -5.34
N GLY A 234 -16.13 18.94 -5.32
CA GLY A 234 -14.85 19.52 -4.95
C GLY A 234 -14.68 19.79 -3.44
N GLN A 235 -15.47 19.14 -2.61
CA GLN A 235 -15.28 19.12 -1.16
C GLN A 235 -14.09 18.22 -0.78
N LEU A 236 -13.83 17.18 -1.56
CA LEU A 236 -12.58 16.43 -1.58
C LEU A 236 -11.79 16.87 -2.81
N ASP A 237 -10.49 17.15 -2.62
CA ASP A 237 -9.58 17.44 -3.72
C ASP A 237 -9.26 16.16 -4.52
N TYR A 238 -9.27 15.00 -3.83
CA TYR A 238 -9.16 13.67 -4.44
C TYR A 238 -9.78 12.60 -3.55
N PHE A 239 -10.48 11.66 -4.15
CA PHE A 239 -11.05 10.51 -3.46
C PHE A 239 -10.66 9.21 -4.16
N VAL A 240 -10.28 8.20 -3.38
CA VAL A 240 -9.96 6.84 -3.86
C VAL A 240 -10.86 5.84 -3.15
N LEU A 241 -11.51 5.00 -3.93
CA LEU A 241 -12.32 3.89 -3.41
C LEU A 241 -11.68 2.56 -3.80
N GLY A 242 -11.29 1.77 -2.80
CA GLY A 242 -10.62 0.50 -2.98
C GLY A 242 -11.60 -0.66 -3.12
N LYS A 243 -11.41 -1.50 -4.14
CA LYS A 243 -12.05 -2.81 -4.26
C LYS A 243 -11.19 -3.81 -3.49
N ASP A 244 -11.41 -3.88 -2.16
CA ASP A 244 -10.63 -4.73 -1.29
C ASP A 244 -10.90 -6.22 -1.56
N ASP A 245 -9.84 -7.04 -1.65
CA ASP A 245 -9.90 -8.49 -1.90
C ASP A 245 -10.98 -8.89 -2.95
N ASN A 246 -10.95 -8.25 -4.09
CA ASN A 246 -11.98 -8.39 -5.12
C ASN A 246 -11.82 -9.67 -5.96
N ALA A 247 -12.85 -9.99 -6.74
CA ALA A 247 -12.86 -11.09 -7.69
C ALA A 247 -13.75 -10.72 -8.90
N PRO A 248 -13.47 -11.26 -10.09
CA PRO A 248 -14.22 -10.95 -11.32
C PRO A 248 -15.75 -11.17 -11.27
N LEU A 249 -16.22 -11.98 -10.32
CA LEU A 249 -17.64 -12.19 -10.04
C LEU A 249 -17.84 -12.21 -8.52
N SER A 250 -18.36 -11.11 -7.97
CA SER A 250 -18.60 -10.96 -6.54
C SER A 250 -19.58 -9.83 -6.26
N ALA A 251 -20.06 -9.69 -5.02
CA ALA A 251 -20.85 -8.51 -4.65
C ALA A 251 -20.02 -7.23 -4.81
N THR A 252 -18.75 -7.23 -4.42
CA THR A 252 -17.83 -6.11 -4.60
C THR A 252 -17.70 -5.69 -6.05
N HIS A 253 -17.53 -6.65 -6.99
CA HIS A 253 -17.50 -6.38 -8.42
C HIS A 253 -18.82 -5.81 -8.95
N MET A 254 -19.98 -6.36 -8.50
CA MET A 254 -21.28 -5.84 -8.90
C MET A 254 -21.49 -4.38 -8.44
N GLU A 255 -21.13 -4.08 -7.21
CA GLU A 255 -21.22 -2.73 -6.65
C GLU A 255 -20.26 -1.77 -7.35
N SER A 256 -19.02 -2.20 -7.61
CA SER A 256 -18.05 -1.37 -8.32
C SER A 256 -18.50 -1.00 -9.75
N ARG A 257 -19.15 -1.93 -10.47
CA ARG A 257 -19.72 -1.62 -11.80
C ARG A 257 -20.81 -0.54 -11.72
N LYS A 258 -21.70 -0.62 -10.73
CA LYS A 258 -22.77 0.37 -10.53
C LYS A 258 -22.19 1.74 -10.16
N LEU A 259 -21.26 1.78 -9.21
CA LEU A 259 -20.59 3.04 -8.84
C LEU A 259 -19.79 3.64 -10.01
N ALA A 260 -19.17 2.82 -10.86
CA ALA A 260 -18.48 3.29 -12.06
C ALA A 260 -19.45 3.94 -13.07
N GLU A 261 -20.66 3.39 -13.23
CA GLU A 261 -21.71 4.02 -14.06
C GLU A 261 -22.17 5.34 -13.44
N ASP A 262 -22.43 5.38 -12.14
CA ASP A 262 -22.92 6.56 -11.40
C ASP A 262 -21.88 7.68 -11.27
N SER A 263 -20.60 7.34 -11.35
CA SER A 263 -19.48 8.28 -11.25
C SER A 263 -18.81 8.64 -12.58
N ALA A 264 -19.37 8.20 -13.71
CA ALA A 264 -18.78 8.40 -15.05
C ALA A 264 -18.56 9.87 -15.44
N ASP A 265 -19.25 10.81 -14.78
CA ASP A 265 -19.08 12.26 -14.93
C ASP A 265 -17.97 12.86 -14.07
N VAL A 266 -17.45 12.11 -13.07
CA VAL A 266 -16.40 12.60 -12.18
C VAL A 266 -15.04 12.37 -12.84
N PRO A 267 -14.22 13.42 -13.03
CA PRO A 267 -12.95 13.24 -13.73
C PRO A 267 -11.93 12.43 -12.90
N ASP A 268 -11.09 11.65 -13.58
CA ASP A 268 -10.00 10.85 -12.99
C ASP A 268 -9.04 11.64 -12.12
N SER A 269 -8.97 12.95 -12.31
CA SER A 269 -8.20 13.86 -11.48
C SER A 269 -8.82 14.15 -10.11
N ARG A 270 -10.02 13.62 -9.84
CA ARG A 270 -10.75 13.79 -8.57
C ARG A 270 -11.20 12.49 -7.93
N PHE A 271 -11.43 11.46 -8.73
CA PHE A 271 -11.89 10.17 -8.23
C PHE A 271 -11.25 9.02 -9.00
N GLN A 272 -10.84 7.98 -8.28
CA GLN A 272 -10.40 6.71 -8.81
C GLN A 272 -11.00 5.57 -8.01
N MET A 273 -11.34 4.47 -8.70
CA MET A 273 -11.77 3.22 -8.09
C MET A 273 -10.96 2.08 -8.71
N LEU A 274 -10.22 1.33 -7.87
CA LEU A 274 -9.32 0.27 -8.31
C LEU A 274 -9.22 -0.85 -7.28
N ALA A 275 -8.64 -1.99 -7.65
CA ALA A 275 -8.36 -3.07 -6.73
C ALA A 275 -7.24 -2.68 -5.76
N GLY A 276 -7.41 -2.98 -4.47
CA GLY A 276 -6.47 -2.66 -3.39
C GLY A 276 -7.09 -1.76 -2.32
N ILE A 277 -6.35 -1.49 -1.27
CA ILE A 277 -6.67 -0.54 -0.19
C ILE A 277 -5.42 -0.16 0.63
N ASP A 278 -4.53 -1.12 0.94
CA ASP A 278 -3.44 -0.93 1.89
C ASP A 278 -2.37 0.06 1.37
N GLU A 279 -2.20 0.21 0.08
CA GLU A 279 -1.27 1.12 -0.60
C GLU A 279 -1.72 2.58 -0.63
N PHE A 280 -3.02 2.86 -0.44
CA PHE A 280 -3.57 4.21 -0.65
C PHE A 280 -3.03 5.23 0.33
N SER A 281 -2.72 4.82 1.57
CA SER A 281 -2.02 5.67 2.52
C SER A 281 -0.69 6.17 1.96
N MET A 282 0.14 5.26 1.42
CA MET A 282 1.44 5.59 0.83
C MET A 282 1.29 6.48 -0.41
N LEU A 283 0.38 6.14 -1.33
CA LEU A 283 0.18 6.89 -2.57
C LEU A 283 -0.35 8.30 -2.32
N LEU A 284 -1.33 8.47 -1.42
CA LEU A 284 -1.90 9.79 -1.12
C LEU A 284 -0.96 10.65 -0.27
N LEU A 285 -0.15 10.06 0.60
CA LEU A 285 0.93 10.79 1.27
C LEU A 285 2.00 11.24 0.27
N ALA A 286 2.35 10.41 -0.72
CA ALA A 286 3.22 10.81 -1.82
C ALA A 286 2.60 11.95 -2.63
N ARG A 287 1.29 11.88 -2.96
CA ARG A 287 0.56 12.97 -3.61
C ARG A 287 0.62 14.26 -2.79
N ALA A 288 0.32 14.20 -1.49
CA ALA A 288 0.37 15.37 -0.63
C ALA A 288 1.76 16.03 -0.63
N ALA A 289 2.83 15.22 -0.53
CA ALA A 289 4.20 15.71 -0.60
C ALA A 289 4.56 16.30 -1.98
N ASN A 290 4.03 15.71 -3.07
CA ASN A 290 4.23 16.20 -4.44
C ASN A 290 3.50 17.54 -4.65
N ASP A 291 2.23 17.63 -4.27
CA ASP A 291 1.43 18.84 -4.42
C ASP A 291 2.00 20.00 -3.57
N LEU A 292 2.39 19.74 -2.31
CA LEU A 292 2.98 20.76 -1.43
C LEU A 292 4.37 21.21 -1.90
N SER A 293 5.14 20.36 -2.56
CA SER A 293 6.44 20.73 -3.17
C SER A 293 6.32 21.22 -4.61
N HIS A 294 5.13 21.26 -5.19
CA HIS A 294 4.88 21.60 -6.59
C HIS A 294 5.71 20.74 -7.56
N THR A 295 5.84 19.45 -7.25
CA THR A 295 6.54 18.47 -8.08
C THR A 295 5.55 17.50 -8.72
N MET A 296 5.90 17.00 -9.90
CA MET A 296 5.14 15.98 -10.62
C MET A 296 6.13 14.93 -11.12
N PRO A 297 6.29 13.81 -10.39
CA PRO A 297 7.26 12.77 -10.74
C PRO A 297 6.92 12.11 -12.08
N PHE A 298 7.96 11.82 -12.88
CA PHE A 298 7.86 11.02 -14.09
C PHE A 298 8.29 9.59 -13.79
N VAL A 299 7.45 8.62 -14.11
CA VAL A 299 7.69 7.20 -13.84
C VAL A 299 7.65 6.39 -15.12
N ASN A 300 8.70 5.59 -15.35
CA ASN A 300 8.69 4.58 -16.40
C ASN A 300 8.35 3.23 -15.77
N VAL A 301 7.40 2.50 -16.34
CA VAL A 301 6.96 1.19 -15.84
C VAL A 301 7.42 0.11 -16.80
N GLN A 302 8.08 -0.91 -16.27
CA GLN A 302 8.56 -2.07 -17.01
C GLN A 302 8.11 -3.35 -16.32
N TYR A 303 7.75 -4.36 -17.09
CA TYR A 303 7.28 -5.64 -16.57
C TYR A 303 8.31 -6.75 -16.85
N ASN A 304 8.27 -7.81 -16.04
CA ASN A 304 8.94 -9.05 -16.39
C ASN A 304 8.36 -9.60 -17.70
N TRP A 305 9.11 -10.45 -18.38
CA TRP A 305 8.66 -11.06 -19.64
C TRP A 305 7.41 -11.94 -19.45
N GLY A 306 6.73 -12.28 -20.55
CA GLY A 306 5.50 -13.07 -20.54
C GLY A 306 4.25 -12.22 -20.60
N VAL A 307 3.25 -12.50 -19.73
CA VAL A 307 1.96 -11.78 -19.74
C VAL A 307 2.08 -10.31 -19.31
N GLY A 308 3.10 -9.98 -18.54
CA GLY A 308 3.39 -8.62 -18.11
C GLY A 308 2.19 -7.92 -17.49
N GLY A 309 1.95 -6.67 -17.91
CA GLY A 309 0.85 -5.84 -17.41
C GLY A 309 -0.57 -6.34 -17.69
N ALA A 310 -0.75 -7.30 -18.59
CA ALA A 310 -2.04 -7.91 -18.87
C ALA A 310 -2.47 -8.96 -17.82
N MET A 311 -1.60 -9.28 -16.85
CA MET A 311 -1.93 -10.18 -15.76
C MET A 311 -3.05 -9.59 -14.90
N VAL A 312 -4.07 -10.38 -14.61
CA VAL A 312 -5.06 -10.10 -13.55
C VAL A 312 -4.59 -10.83 -12.30
N PRO A 313 -4.17 -10.12 -11.25
CA PRO A 313 -3.67 -10.76 -10.03
C PRO A 313 -4.78 -11.48 -9.24
N ASP A 314 -4.35 -12.37 -8.34
CA ASP A 314 -5.24 -12.86 -7.28
C ASP A 314 -5.75 -11.66 -6.45
N TYR A 315 -6.98 -11.73 -5.97
CA TYR A 315 -7.66 -10.65 -5.24
C TYR A 315 -7.93 -9.37 -6.05
N SER A 316 -7.92 -9.47 -7.38
CA SER A 316 -8.23 -8.38 -8.31
C SER A 316 -9.23 -8.83 -9.39
N ASP A 317 -9.88 -7.87 -10.02
CA ASP A 317 -10.77 -8.05 -11.18
C ASP A 317 -10.28 -7.31 -12.41
N GLU A 318 -9.07 -6.72 -12.35
CA GLU A 318 -8.52 -5.89 -13.42
C GLU A 318 -7.05 -6.24 -13.71
N PRO A 319 -6.56 -5.97 -14.95
CA PRO A 319 -5.15 -6.11 -15.28
C PRO A 319 -4.27 -5.21 -14.40
N ILE A 320 -3.12 -5.71 -13.97
CA ILE A 320 -2.20 -4.95 -13.11
C ILE A 320 -1.72 -3.63 -13.75
N ALA A 321 -1.68 -3.55 -15.08
CA ALA A 321 -1.35 -2.32 -15.78
C ALA A 321 -2.40 -1.21 -15.58
N ASP A 322 -3.66 -1.59 -15.38
CA ASP A 322 -4.75 -0.65 -15.13
C ASP A 322 -4.67 -0.11 -13.70
N SER A 323 -4.43 -0.99 -12.72
CA SER A 323 -4.17 -0.57 -11.34
C SER A 323 -2.96 0.38 -11.26
N ILE A 324 -1.84 0.06 -11.91
CA ILE A 324 -0.64 0.92 -11.93
C ILE A 324 -0.93 2.30 -12.55
N ARG A 325 -1.77 2.36 -13.59
CA ARG A 325 -2.17 3.65 -14.17
C ARG A 325 -2.93 4.50 -13.17
N SER A 326 -3.84 3.89 -12.43
CA SER A 326 -4.58 4.55 -11.37
C SER A 326 -3.67 4.96 -10.20
N ASP A 327 -2.74 4.10 -9.78
CA ASP A 327 -1.76 4.41 -8.74
C ASP A 327 -0.91 5.64 -9.07
N LEU A 328 -0.46 5.77 -10.32
CA LEU A 328 0.27 6.94 -10.79
C LEU A 328 -0.57 8.22 -10.68
N LEU A 329 -1.85 8.14 -11.09
CA LEU A 329 -2.77 9.26 -10.96
C LEU A 329 -3.01 9.61 -9.48
N ILE A 330 -3.22 8.61 -8.63
CA ILE A 330 -3.42 8.78 -7.18
C ILE A 330 -2.21 9.48 -6.56
N ALA A 331 -1.01 9.07 -6.90
CA ALA A 331 0.23 9.67 -6.38
C ALA A 331 0.60 11.03 -7.00
N GLY A 332 -0.16 11.51 -7.99
CA GLY A 332 0.14 12.76 -8.71
C GLY A 332 1.38 12.64 -9.61
N ALA A 333 1.61 11.47 -10.18
CA ALA A 333 2.73 11.16 -11.07
C ALA A 333 2.28 11.00 -12.53
N VAL A 334 3.23 11.00 -13.44
CA VAL A 334 2.99 10.84 -14.88
C VAL A 334 3.82 9.69 -15.42
N ALA A 335 3.14 8.78 -16.14
CA ALA A 335 3.81 7.72 -16.88
C ALA A 335 4.60 8.28 -18.08
N VAL A 336 5.84 7.85 -18.25
CA VAL A 336 6.67 8.20 -19.41
C VAL A 336 7.21 6.93 -20.09
N PRO A 337 7.12 6.82 -21.42
CA PRO A 337 7.57 5.63 -22.13
C PRO A 337 9.10 5.50 -22.21
N ASP A 338 9.81 6.62 -22.12
CA ASP A 338 11.29 6.68 -22.24
C ASP A 338 11.90 6.71 -20.82
N PRO A 339 12.60 5.64 -20.40
CA PRO A 339 13.21 5.59 -19.07
C PRO A 339 14.25 6.69 -18.83
N SER A 340 14.87 7.24 -19.88
CA SER A 340 15.83 8.34 -19.73
C SER A 340 15.20 9.65 -19.26
N LYS A 341 13.87 9.76 -19.32
CA LYS A 341 13.09 10.92 -18.85
C LYS A 341 12.40 10.68 -17.51
N ALA A 342 12.54 9.47 -16.98
CA ALA A 342 11.89 9.11 -15.73
C ALA A 342 12.73 9.54 -14.51
N ASP A 343 12.05 10.04 -13.49
CA ASP A 343 12.64 10.22 -12.16
C ASP A 343 12.80 8.86 -11.44
N LEU A 344 11.91 7.91 -11.75
CA LEU A 344 11.89 6.55 -11.22
C LEU A 344 11.54 5.54 -12.33
N VAL A 345 12.24 4.42 -12.38
CA VAL A 345 11.86 3.23 -13.14
C VAL A 345 11.24 2.23 -12.17
N LEU A 346 9.96 1.93 -12.34
CA LEU A 346 9.25 0.88 -11.61
C LEU A 346 9.36 -0.43 -12.40
N LEU A 347 10.04 -1.40 -11.86
CA LEU A 347 10.12 -2.76 -12.40
C LEU A 347 9.11 -3.65 -11.67
N VAL A 348 8.18 -4.21 -12.42
CA VAL A 348 7.11 -5.06 -11.89
C VAL A 348 7.46 -6.51 -12.20
N ASN A 349 7.80 -7.28 -11.17
CA ASN A 349 8.10 -8.70 -11.28
C ASN A 349 6.80 -9.51 -11.38
N THR A 350 6.20 -9.50 -12.57
CA THR A 350 5.00 -10.30 -12.88
C THR A 350 5.37 -11.75 -13.15
N PRO A 351 4.56 -12.74 -12.70
CA PRO A 351 4.79 -14.14 -13.06
C PRO A 351 4.62 -14.33 -14.57
N PRO A 352 5.60 -14.94 -15.27
CA PRO A 352 5.61 -15.01 -16.74
C PRO A 352 4.35 -15.62 -17.37
N TYR A 353 3.72 -16.56 -16.67
CA TYR A 353 2.53 -17.27 -17.14
C TYR A 353 1.22 -16.80 -16.49
N GLY A 354 1.24 -15.69 -15.77
CA GLY A 354 0.07 -15.09 -15.13
C GLY A 354 -0.48 -15.88 -13.92
N ARG A 355 0.30 -16.80 -13.35
CA ARG A 355 -0.08 -17.56 -12.16
C ARG A 355 0.83 -17.18 -11.01
N MET A 356 0.23 -16.68 -9.95
CA MET A 356 0.92 -16.34 -8.71
C MET A 356 1.08 -17.57 -7.81
N GLY A 357 2.11 -17.54 -6.96
CA GLY A 357 2.23 -18.38 -5.77
C GLY A 357 1.92 -17.57 -4.52
N TYR A 358 2.15 -18.16 -3.35
CA TYR A 358 2.11 -17.46 -2.06
C TYR A 358 3.51 -17.39 -1.45
N GLY A 359 3.80 -16.29 -0.75
CA GLY A 359 5.10 -16.09 -0.11
C GLY A 359 5.48 -17.19 0.88
N ASN A 360 4.48 -17.83 1.50
CA ASN A 360 4.65 -18.93 2.46
C ASN A 360 4.49 -20.34 1.87
N ASP A 361 4.40 -20.49 0.56
CA ASP A 361 4.33 -21.81 -0.08
C ASP A 361 5.64 -22.58 0.08
N ALA A 362 5.54 -23.91 0.13
CA ALA A 362 6.71 -24.77 0.27
C ALA A 362 7.67 -24.70 -0.92
N ASP A 363 7.16 -24.32 -2.10
CA ASP A 363 7.97 -24.14 -3.32
C ASP A 363 8.65 -22.77 -3.39
N ASN A 364 8.40 -21.88 -2.44
CA ASN A 364 9.16 -20.64 -2.26
C ASN A 364 10.51 -20.92 -1.56
N ASP A 365 11.23 -21.91 -2.05
CA ASP A 365 12.48 -22.42 -1.49
C ASP A 365 13.74 -21.79 -2.10
N GLY A 366 13.58 -20.82 -2.99
CA GLY A 366 14.64 -20.16 -3.75
C GLY A 366 14.89 -20.77 -5.12
N THR A 367 14.12 -21.80 -5.52
CA THR A 367 14.14 -22.30 -6.90
C THR A 367 13.52 -21.25 -7.83
N ASP A 368 14.21 -21.00 -8.95
CA ASP A 368 13.81 -19.97 -9.91
C ASP A 368 12.70 -20.46 -10.85
N TYR A 369 11.45 -20.34 -10.41
CA TYR A 369 10.26 -20.70 -11.20
C TYR A 369 9.75 -19.55 -12.09
N TYR A 370 10.16 -18.31 -11.81
CA TYR A 370 9.63 -17.11 -12.45
C TYR A 370 10.68 -16.29 -13.20
N ASP A 371 11.82 -16.91 -13.51
CA ASP A 371 12.96 -16.28 -14.19
C ASP A 371 13.53 -15.06 -13.42
N ALA A 372 13.63 -15.23 -12.12
CA ALA A 372 14.13 -14.22 -11.19
C ALA A 372 15.55 -13.77 -11.50
N ALA A 373 16.43 -14.68 -11.98
CA ALA A 373 17.80 -14.35 -12.35
C ALA A 373 17.85 -13.36 -13.53
N SER A 374 17.03 -13.57 -14.57
CA SER A 374 16.92 -12.65 -15.71
C SER A 374 16.34 -11.31 -15.30
N PHE A 375 15.32 -11.31 -14.42
CA PHE A 375 14.73 -10.08 -13.92
C PHE A 375 15.70 -9.28 -13.04
N ALA A 376 16.48 -9.94 -12.19
CA ALA A 376 17.54 -9.27 -11.42
C ALA A 376 18.64 -8.68 -12.34
N GLN A 377 18.99 -9.38 -13.43
CA GLN A 377 19.90 -8.82 -14.44
C GLN A 377 19.28 -7.63 -15.17
N PHE A 378 17.98 -7.65 -15.44
CA PHE A 378 17.26 -6.52 -16.02
C PHE A 378 17.30 -5.29 -15.10
N ALA A 379 17.02 -5.47 -13.80
CA ALA A 379 17.18 -4.43 -12.80
C ALA A 379 18.61 -3.88 -12.74
N LYS A 380 19.62 -4.78 -12.76
CA LYS A 380 21.04 -4.40 -12.77
C LYS A 380 21.40 -3.51 -13.95
N ASN A 381 20.83 -3.78 -15.13
CA ASN A 381 21.09 -2.99 -16.34
C ASN A 381 20.56 -1.55 -16.20
N PHE A 382 19.34 -1.36 -15.67
CA PHE A 382 18.80 -0.03 -15.39
C PHE A 382 19.63 0.72 -14.35
N ILE A 383 20.00 0.06 -13.25
CA ILE A 383 20.84 0.66 -12.21
C ILE A 383 22.22 1.05 -12.77
N ALA A 384 22.84 0.19 -13.61
CA ALA A 384 24.13 0.47 -14.24
C ALA A 384 24.04 1.62 -15.25
N ALA A 385 22.89 1.83 -15.89
CA ALA A 385 22.61 2.97 -16.76
C ALA A 385 22.34 4.26 -15.99
N GLY A 386 22.33 4.23 -14.65
CA GLY A 386 22.13 5.40 -13.78
C GLY A 386 20.67 5.71 -13.44
N HIS A 387 19.74 4.81 -13.75
CA HIS A 387 18.35 4.98 -13.38
C HIS A 387 18.12 4.66 -11.90
N ARG A 388 17.19 5.38 -11.27
CA ARG A 388 16.64 5.06 -9.96
C ARG A 388 15.55 4.01 -10.14
N VAL A 389 15.69 2.88 -9.46
CA VAL A 389 14.84 1.70 -9.68
C VAL A 389 14.08 1.36 -8.42
N ALA A 390 12.77 1.13 -8.55
CA ALA A 390 11.95 0.45 -7.55
C ALA A 390 11.47 -0.89 -8.11
N ILE A 391 11.26 -1.87 -7.25
CA ILE A 391 10.76 -3.21 -7.61
C ILE A 391 9.47 -3.49 -6.87
N ALA A 392 8.41 -3.82 -7.61
CA ALA A 392 7.22 -4.46 -7.11
C ALA A 392 7.32 -5.97 -7.40
N ASP A 393 7.49 -6.76 -6.35
CA ASP A 393 7.63 -8.21 -6.43
C ASP A 393 6.26 -8.87 -6.25
N ILE A 394 5.61 -9.23 -7.37
CA ILE A 394 4.24 -9.73 -7.39
C ILE A 394 4.10 -11.11 -8.03
N THR A 395 5.18 -11.88 -8.08
CA THR A 395 5.10 -13.29 -8.47
C THR A 395 4.44 -14.14 -7.39
N ARG A 396 4.45 -13.64 -6.15
CA ARG A 396 3.83 -14.29 -5.00
C ARG A 396 2.98 -13.31 -4.23
N THR A 397 1.85 -13.78 -3.73
CA THR A 397 0.99 -13.03 -2.82
C THR A 397 1.48 -13.19 -1.38
N ASN A 398 1.41 -12.15 -0.57
CA ASN A 398 1.71 -12.17 0.86
C ASN A 398 3.15 -12.58 1.21
N GLY A 399 4.12 -12.12 0.42
CA GLY A 399 5.55 -12.31 0.69
C GLY A 399 6.38 -12.25 -0.59
N SER A 400 7.66 -12.03 -0.42
CA SER A 400 8.66 -11.93 -1.51
C SER A 400 8.93 -13.28 -2.18
N ASP A 401 9.33 -13.25 -3.44
CA ASP A 401 9.92 -14.40 -4.12
C ASP A 401 11.38 -14.60 -3.64
N ASN A 402 11.63 -15.70 -2.96
CA ASN A 402 12.97 -16.04 -2.46
C ASN A 402 14.01 -16.15 -3.59
N ALA A 403 13.63 -16.59 -4.79
CA ALA A 403 14.54 -16.66 -5.92
C ALA A 403 14.99 -15.26 -6.37
N LEU A 404 14.03 -14.31 -6.49
CA LEU A 404 14.35 -12.92 -6.82
C LEU A 404 15.23 -12.27 -5.74
N MET A 405 14.85 -12.41 -4.47
CA MET A 405 15.61 -11.80 -3.39
C MET A 405 17.05 -12.34 -3.29
N ASN A 406 17.24 -13.65 -3.50
CA ASN A 406 18.55 -14.25 -3.59
C ASN A 406 19.34 -13.70 -4.79
N ALA A 407 18.72 -13.58 -5.96
CA ALA A 407 19.36 -13.01 -7.15
C ALA A 407 19.76 -11.54 -6.96
N LEU A 408 18.90 -10.73 -6.32
CA LEU A 408 19.21 -9.32 -5.99
C LEU A 408 20.36 -9.23 -4.98
N ARG A 409 20.36 -10.07 -3.93
CA ARG A 409 21.45 -10.15 -2.95
C ARG A 409 22.78 -10.52 -3.61
N ASP A 410 22.78 -11.59 -4.40
CA ASP A 410 24.00 -12.15 -5.01
C ASP A 410 24.61 -11.20 -6.07
N ASN A 411 23.79 -10.31 -6.63
CA ASN A 411 24.23 -9.22 -7.49
C ASN A 411 24.51 -7.90 -6.75
N ALA A 412 24.43 -7.86 -5.40
CA ALA A 412 24.63 -6.68 -4.56
C ALA A 412 23.68 -5.51 -4.93
N LEU A 413 22.42 -5.81 -5.23
CA LEU A 413 21.42 -4.83 -5.68
C LEU A 413 20.48 -4.37 -4.57
N LEU A 414 20.35 -5.09 -3.45
CA LEU A 414 19.37 -4.82 -2.39
C LEU A 414 19.36 -3.33 -1.97
N PHE A 415 20.50 -2.75 -1.62
CA PHE A 415 20.64 -1.34 -1.25
C PHE A 415 21.06 -0.45 -2.43
N ARG A 416 20.64 -0.81 -3.65
CA ARG A 416 20.77 0.00 -4.86
C ARG A 416 19.40 0.39 -5.41
N LEU A 417 18.34 -0.09 -4.77
CA LEU A 417 16.96 0.24 -5.09
C LEU A 417 16.51 1.51 -4.38
N TYR A 418 15.45 2.11 -4.87
CA TYR A 418 14.77 3.25 -4.25
C TYR A 418 13.39 2.87 -3.67
N GLY A 419 12.88 1.68 -3.98
CA GLY A 419 11.65 1.12 -3.42
C GLY A 419 11.62 -0.38 -3.64
N TYR A 420 10.97 -1.08 -2.73
CA TYR A 420 10.69 -2.51 -2.82
C TYR A 420 9.43 -2.83 -2.02
N ALA A 421 8.57 -3.67 -2.57
CA ALA A 421 7.51 -4.32 -1.82
C ALA A 421 7.16 -5.68 -2.44
N GLY A 422 6.90 -6.68 -1.57
CA GLY A 422 6.51 -8.03 -1.92
C GLY A 422 5.39 -8.56 -0.99
N TRP A 423 4.85 -7.72 -0.14
CA TRP A 423 3.72 -8.01 0.73
C TRP A 423 2.72 -6.84 0.60
N ASN A 424 1.51 -7.01 0.42
CA ASN A 424 0.45 -7.93 0.68
C ASN A 424 -0.09 -8.61 -0.62
N THR A 425 -1.26 -8.17 -1.18
CA THR A 425 -1.70 -8.52 -2.53
C THR A 425 -0.87 -7.78 -3.58
N ALA A 426 -0.99 -8.20 -4.85
CA ALA A 426 -0.15 -7.63 -5.92
C ALA A 426 -0.37 -6.12 -6.09
N THR A 427 -1.61 -5.64 -6.04
CA THR A 427 -1.95 -4.21 -6.18
C THR A 427 -1.36 -3.41 -5.03
N ASN A 428 -1.54 -3.87 -3.79
CA ASN A 428 -0.97 -3.23 -2.60
C ASN A 428 0.56 -3.15 -2.68
N SER A 429 1.24 -4.24 -3.10
CA SER A 429 2.70 -4.25 -3.26
C SER A 429 3.17 -3.27 -4.33
N VAL A 430 2.47 -3.19 -5.47
CA VAL A 430 2.82 -2.25 -6.54
C VAL A 430 2.69 -0.81 -6.07
N GLY A 431 1.54 -0.44 -5.52
CA GLY A 431 1.30 0.93 -5.08
C GLY A 431 2.26 1.36 -3.96
N PHE A 432 2.60 0.43 -3.04
CA PHE A 432 3.56 0.71 -1.98
C PHE A 432 4.99 0.92 -2.53
N ALA A 433 5.47 0.03 -3.41
CA ALA A 433 6.79 0.16 -4.04
C ALA A 433 6.90 1.45 -4.87
N LEU A 434 5.84 1.81 -5.61
CA LEU A 434 5.74 3.02 -6.40
C LEU A 434 5.79 4.27 -5.52
N GLY A 435 4.91 4.37 -4.52
CA GLY A 435 4.82 5.52 -3.64
C GLY A 435 6.11 5.75 -2.85
N GLN A 436 6.64 4.70 -2.23
CA GLN A 436 7.92 4.73 -1.52
C GLN A 436 9.06 5.12 -2.46
N GLY A 437 9.15 4.51 -3.65
CA GLY A 437 10.19 4.80 -4.63
C GLY A 437 10.20 6.28 -5.06
N MET A 438 9.04 6.86 -5.34
CA MET A 438 8.92 8.28 -5.71
C MET A 438 9.33 9.24 -4.60
N LEU A 439 9.10 8.90 -3.35
CA LEU A 439 9.56 9.68 -2.20
C LEU A 439 11.06 9.52 -1.99
N ASN A 440 11.55 8.29 -2.06
CA ASN A 440 12.93 7.91 -1.77
C ASN A 440 13.95 8.50 -2.75
N VAL A 441 13.57 8.78 -4.01
CA VAL A 441 14.48 9.45 -4.97
C VAL A 441 14.91 10.84 -4.52
N ARG A 442 14.27 11.40 -3.51
CA ARG A 442 14.55 12.72 -2.91
C ARG A 442 15.21 12.64 -1.54
N LEU A 443 15.45 11.43 -1.03
CA LEU A 443 16.06 11.18 0.29
C LEU A 443 17.56 10.91 0.18
N PRO A 444 18.32 11.12 1.26
CA PRO A 444 19.68 10.59 1.39
C PRO A 444 19.71 9.07 1.38
N ASP A 445 20.77 8.48 0.81
CA ASP A 445 20.91 7.01 0.71
C ASP A 445 20.74 6.28 2.05
N ALA A 446 21.24 6.85 3.15
CA ALA A 446 21.11 6.25 4.48
C ALA A 446 19.67 6.15 5.01
N ASP A 447 18.77 7.01 4.55
CA ASP A 447 17.35 6.96 4.87
C ASP A 447 16.63 5.96 3.94
N VAL A 448 17.00 5.95 2.65
CA VAL A 448 16.53 4.96 1.69
C VAL A 448 16.87 3.54 2.16
N ASP A 449 18.12 3.31 2.55
CA ASP A 449 18.60 2.02 3.04
C ASP A 449 17.78 1.55 4.26
N ARG A 450 17.43 2.45 5.18
CA ARG A 450 16.60 2.11 6.34
C ARG A 450 15.20 1.68 5.94
N LEU A 451 14.55 2.43 5.05
CA LEU A 451 13.19 2.11 4.57
C LEU A 451 13.16 0.80 3.78
N LEU A 452 14.19 0.52 2.98
CA LEU A 452 14.34 -0.76 2.29
C LEU A 452 14.59 -1.91 3.26
N LEU A 453 15.42 -1.69 4.29
CA LEU A 453 15.69 -2.70 5.30
C LEU A 453 14.41 -3.17 6.01
N GLU A 454 13.50 -2.26 6.33
CA GLU A 454 12.20 -2.60 6.92
C GLU A 454 11.38 -3.50 6.01
N ARG A 455 11.34 -3.21 4.71
CA ARG A 455 10.68 -4.08 3.72
C ARG A 455 11.35 -5.44 3.59
N TYR A 456 12.68 -5.49 3.56
CA TYR A 456 13.40 -6.77 3.48
C TYR A 456 13.20 -7.64 4.72
N LEU A 457 13.11 -7.04 5.90
CA LEU A 457 12.86 -7.76 7.14
C LEU A 457 11.42 -8.24 7.26
N ASP A 458 10.45 -7.44 6.81
CA ASP A 458 9.04 -7.84 6.82
C ASP A 458 8.73 -8.75 5.63
N ASP A 459 8.75 -8.26 4.40
CA ASP A 459 8.24 -8.96 3.22
C ASP A 459 9.03 -10.23 2.90
N TRP A 460 10.35 -10.17 3.01
CA TRP A 460 11.22 -11.31 2.74
C TRP A 460 11.54 -12.12 4.00
N GLY A 461 12.02 -11.46 5.05
CA GLY A 461 12.45 -12.13 6.26
C GLY A 461 11.30 -12.80 7.00
N TYR A 462 10.29 -12.02 7.35
CA TYR A 462 9.15 -12.53 8.10
C TYR A 462 8.15 -13.27 7.22
N GLN A 463 7.56 -12.60 6.24
CA GLN A 463 6.41 -13.11 5.50
C GLN A 463 6.75 -14.38 4.69
N SER A 464 7.90 -14.40 4.02
CA SER A 464 8.27 -15.54 3.15
C SER A 464 9.05 -16.63 3.87
N ASN A 465 9.73 -16.35 4.98
CA ASN A 465 10.64 -17.31 5.61
C ASN A 465 10.29 -17.62 7.07
N VAL A 466 10.40 -16.64 7.97
CA VAL A 466 10.28 -16.90 9.41
C VAL A 466 8.85 -17.27 9.80
N ARG A 467 7.83 -16.64 9.21
CA ARG A 467 6.42 -16.93 9.46
C ARG A 467 6.09 -18.41 9.22
N THR A 468 6.48 -18.94 8.05
CA THR A 468 6.25 -20.34 7.69
C THR A 468 6.96 -21.28 8.65
N GLN A 469 8.24 -21.00 8.96
CA GLN A 469 9.01 -21.81 9.90
C GLN A 469 8.37 -21.88 11.28
N VAL A 470 7.88 -20.75 11.79
CA VAL A 470 7.24 -20.68 13.12
C VAL A 470 5.87 -21.31 13.10
N THR A 471 5.04 -21.05 12.08
CA THR A 471 3.71 -21.62 11.92
C THR A 471 3.77 -23.16 11.87
N ASN A 472 4.67 -23.73 11.08
CA ASN A 472 4.84 -25.18 10.99
C ASN A 472 5.20 -25.83 12.34
N GLN A 473 5.93 -25.11 13.18
CA GLN A 473 6.29 -25.59 14.51
C GLN A 473 5.14 -25.43 15.52
N LEU A 474 4.34 -24.36 15.39
CA LEU A 474 3.15 -24.15 16.20
C LEU A 474 2.04 -25.13 15.85
N SER A 475 1.84 -25.48 14.58
CA SER A 475 0.81 -26.41 14.14
C SER A 475 0.96 -27.82 14.73
N TRP A 476 2.17 -28.22 15.10
CA TRP A 476 2.44 -29.49 15.80
C TRP A 476 1.99 -29.47 17.27
N LEU A 477 1.84 -28.28 17.86
CA LEU A 477 1.56 -28.08 19.27
C LEU A 477 0.13 -27.58 19.53
N MET A 478 -0.60 -27.14 18.49
CA MET A 478 -1.74 -26.24 18.67
C MET A 478 -2.84 -26.35 17.62
N ASN A 479 -4.04 -25.95 18.06
CA ASN A 479 -5.19 -25.68 17.20
C ASN A 479 -4.85 -24.62 16.13
N PRO A 480 -5.26 -24.80 14.85
CA PRO A 480 -5.11 -23.80 13.79
C PRO A 480 -5.62 -22.40 14.12
N GLU A 481 -6.57 -22.27 15.05
CA GLU A 481 -7.07 -20.97 15.54
C GLU A 481 -5.99 -20.08 16.15
N VAL A 482 -4.88 -20.67 16.65
CA VAL A 482 -3.75 -19.92 17.21
C VAL A 482 -3.05 -19.05 16.15
N TYR A 483 -3.16 -19.42 14.86
CA TYR A 483 -2.66 -18.58 13.79
C TYR A 483 -3.39 -17.23 13.72
N LEU A 484 -4.68 -17.22 14.00
CA LEU A 484 -5.54 -16.02 13.99
C LEU A 484 -5.58 -15.28 15.33
N ASN A 485 -5.22 -15.96 16.43
CA ASN A 485 -5.12 -15.33 17.76
C ASN A 485 -4.12 -16.10 18.62
N LEU A 486 -2.93 -15.53 18.76
CA LEU A 486 -1.83 -16.13 19.52
C LEU A 486 -2.11 -16.26 21.01
N GLY A 487 -2.92 -15.37 21.59
CA GLY A 487 -3.26 -15.39 23.01
C GLY A 487 -2.04 -15.57 23.92
N ARG A 488 -2.06 -16.56 24.82
CA ARG A 488 -0.93 -16.85 25.75
C ARG A 488 0.39 -17.22 25.06
N TYR A 489 0.36 -17.53 23.77
CA TYR A 489 1.54 -17.92 22.99
C TYR A 489 2.22 -16.75 22.30
N GLU A 490 1.63 -15.54 22.35
CA GLU A 490 2.14 -14.37 21.67
C GLU A 490 3.56 -14.01 22.08
N VAL A 491 3.80 -13.81 23.36
CA VAL A 491 5.13 -13.41 23.86
C VAL A 491 6.23 -14.45 23.53
N PRO A 492 6.05 -15.76 23.80
CA PRO A 492 7.05 -16.76 23.38
C PRO A 492 7.27 -16.80 21.87
N THR A 493 6.21 -16.63 21.09
CA THR A 493 6.30 -16.62 19.62
C THR A 493 7.03 -15.38 19.12
N GLN A 494 6.72 -14.22 19.67
CA GLN A 494 7.39 -12.94 19.37
C GLN A 494 8.90 -13.02 19.62
N LEU A 495 9.32 -13.50 20.78
CA LEU A 495 10.74 -13.68 21.12
C LEU A 495 11.44 -14.64 20.14
N ARG A 496 10.73 -15.67 19.70
CA ARG A 496 11.24 -16.63 18.72
C ARG A 496 11.37 -16.00 17.34
N VAL A 497 10.35 -15.30 16.86
CA VAL A 497 10.39 -14.58 15.58
C VAL A 497 11.51 -13.54 15.58
N THR A 498 11.63 -12.72 16.62
CA THR A 498 12.72 -11.76 16.78
C THR A 498 14.10 -12.40 16.60
N ARG A 499 14.33 -13.52 17.29
CA ARG A 499 15.61 -14.25 17.17
C ARG A 499 15.85 -14.76 15.75
N LEU A 500 14.83 -15.35 15.12
CA LEU A 500 14.94 -15.90 13.76
C LEU A 500 15.14 -14.80 12.72
N LEU A 501 14.48 -13.65 12.87
CA LEU A 501 14.69 -12.48 12.00
C LEU A 501 16.11 -11.91 12.12
N ARG A 502 16.68 -11.84 13.34
CA ARG A 502 18.08 -11.45 13.51
C ARG A 502 19.03 -12.43 12.82
N GLN A 503 18.76 -13.74 12.91
CA GLN A 503 19.53 -14.77 12.20
C GLN A 503 19.38 -14.64 10.68
N PHE A 504 18.15 -14.47 10.20
CA PHE A 504 17.87 -14.26 8.78
C PHE A 504 18.63 -13.04 8.25
N ALA A 505 18.57 -11.92 8.93
CA ALA A 505 19.27 -10.71 8.55
C ALA A 505 20.80 -10.90 8.49
N ALA A 506 21.37 -11.56 9.48
CA ALA A 506 22.81 -11.85 9.50
C ALA A 506 23.27 -12.77 8.35
N GLN A 507 22.37 -13.61 7.83
CA GLN A 507 22.68 -14.56 6.75
C GLN A 507 22.42 -13.98 5.35
N ASN A 508 21.44 -13.10 5.22
CA ASN A 508 20.90 -12.71 3.92
C ASN A 508 21.09 -11.23 3.57
N LEU A 509 21.31 -10.37 4.56
CA LEU A 509 21.48 -8.94 4.32
C LEU A 509 22.94 -8.51 4.52
N PRO A 510 23.41 -7.50 3.78
CA PRO A 510 24.65 -6.82 4.12
C PRO A 510 24.61 -6.31 5.56
N PRO A 511 25.76 -6.20 6.25
CA PRO A 511 25.80 -5.67 7.60
C PRO A 511 25.16 -4.28 7.68
N TYR A 512 24.15 -4.12 8.54
CA TYR A 512 23.47 -2.85 8.78
C TYR A 512 23.45 -2.54 10.29
N PRO A 513 23.81 -1.32 10.72
CA PRO A 513 23.89 -0.96 12.14
C PRO A 513 22.53 -1.15 12.83
N GLY A 514 22.52 -1.85 13.95
CA GLY A 514 21.33 -2.03 14.79
C GLY A 514 20.44 -3.22 14.45
N VAL A 515 20.67 -3.92 13.33
CA VAL A 515 19.87 -5.12 12.96
C VAL A 515 19.96 -6.23 13.99
N ASP A 516 21.11 -6.36 14.66
CA ASP A 516 21.32 -7.29 15.79
C ASP A 516 20.45 -6.99 17.01
N ARG A 517 19.88 -5.78 17.07
CA ARG A 517 19.00 -5.29 18.16
C ARG A 517 17.56 -5.06 17.71
N LEU A 518 17.19 -5.43 16.45
CA LEU A 518 15.80 -5.33 16.02
C LEU A 518 14.87 -6.07 16.98
N ASP A 519 13.67 -5.56 17.14
CA ASP A 519 12.57 -6.26 17.79
C ASP A 519 11.44 -6.52 16.81
N PHE A 520 10.53 -7.40 17.19
CA PHE A 520 9.36 -7.78 16.40
C PHE A 520 8.14 -7.87 17.32
N TYR A 521 6.96 -7.54 16.79
CA TYR A 521 5.67 -7.71 17.48
C TYR A 521 4.56 -8.12 16.52
N PHE A 522 3.44 -8.56 17.07
CA PHE A 522 2.25 -8.92 16.30
C PHE A 522 1.18 -7.85 16.47
N PRO A 523 0.96 -6.95 15.48
CA PRO A 523 0.01 -5.85 15.60
C PRO A 523 -1.42 -6.28 15.98
N TRP A 524 -1.94 -7.34 15.39
CA TRP A 524 -3.29 -7.86 15.64
C TRP A 524 -3.26 -9.20 16.39
N HIS A 525 -2.27 -9.43 17.21
CA HIS A 525 -2.11 -10.65 18.02
C HIS A 525 -2.16 -11.96 17.20
N ARG A 526 -1.81 -11.91 15.89
CA ARG A 526 -1.88 -13.02 14.96
C ARG A 526 -0.62 -13.17 14.08
N MET A 527 -0.41 -14.38 13.57
CA MET A 527 0.78 -14.70 12.76
C MET A 527 0.82 -14.00 11.39
N PHE A 528 -0.33 -13.59 10.85
CA PHE A 528 -0.38 -13.05 9.48
C PHE A 528 0.27 -11.66 9.35
N ILE A 529 0.26 -10.86 10.39
CA ILE A 529 0.77 -9.49 10.37
C ILE A 529 1.98 -9.38 11.28
N GLY A 530 3.05 -8.78 10.77
CA GLY A 530 4.29 -8.50 11.49
C GLY A 530 4.55 -7.01 11.67
N GLY A 531 5.21 -6.66 12.74
CA GLY A 531 5.76 -5.34 12.98
C GLY A 531 7.24 -5.45 13.34
N VAL A 532 8.13 -4.95 12.47
CA VAL A 532 9.57 -4.89 12.72
C VAL A 532 9.90 -3.54 13.35
N VAL A 533 10.65 -3.57 14.45
CA VAL A 533 11.13 -2.37 15.13
C VAL A 533 12.64 -2.32 15.01
N LEU A 534 13.14 -1.35 14.26
CA LEU A 534 14.57 -1.05 14.18
C LEU A 534 14.93 0.00 15.23
N PRO A 535 16.05 -0.15 15.96
CA PRO A 535 16.48 0.87 16.89
C PRO A 535 16.75 2.18 16.17
N GLU A 536 16.54 3.28 16.87
CA GLU A 536 17.04 4.60 16.45
C GLU A 536 18.58 4.57 16.40
N LYS A 537 19.15 5.33 15.45
CA LYS A 537 20.61 5.40 15.25
C LYS A 537 21.31 6.10 16.41
#